data_a9c8ad540045106a62cb6d30338afbc7
#
_entry.id   a9c8ad540045106a62cb6d30338afbc7
#
_cell.length_a   1.000
_cell.length_b   1.000
_cell.length_c   1.000
_cell.angle_alpha   90.00
_cell.angle_beta   90.00
_cell.angle_gamma   90.00
#
_symmetry.space_group_name_H-M   'P 1'
#
loop_
_entity.id
_entity.type
_entity.pdbx_description
1 polymer ?
#
loop_
_entity_poly.entity_id
_entity_poly.type
_entity_poly.pdbx_seq_one_letter_code
_entity_poly.pdbx_strand_id
1 'polypeptide(L)'
;MSITVILIIITVLVSLGAFNSSKIMNDLIFYPPAVSDNNQYYRFITCGFIHADYGHLFFNMISFYFFGQFVENAFEVIFGIAGKLLYLLMYMLALIASLLPTYLKNKNNQYYRSLGASGAVSAVIFAGILLDPANKIYLMFIPFGIPGFVFGPAYLLISAWLDNKGSDNINHSAHIWGAFFGIAFLIVAGYVSGKYNAIGEFMEKVRFYFNS
;
A
#
# COMPACT_ATOMS: atom_id res chain seq x y z
N MET A 1 20.81 -5.75 -2.60
CA MET A 1 20.09 -4.46 -2.67
C MET A 1 18.65 -4.69 -2.25
N SER A 2 18.06 -3.79 -1.48
CA SER A 2 16.66 -3.90 -1.00
C SER A 2 15.70 -3.64 -2.17
N ILE A 3 14.65 -4.47 -2.27
CA ILE A 3 13.57 -4.29 -3.25
C ILE A 3 12.82 -2.98 -3.00
N THR A 4 12.59 -2.65 -1.73
CA THR A 4 11.97 -1.37 -1.32
C THR A 4 12.72 -0.19 -1.92
N VAL A 5 14.05 -0.14 -1.79
CA VAL A 5 14.88 0.95 -2.33
C VAL A 5 14.82 0.98 -3.86
N ILE A 6 14.85 -0.17 -4.52
CA ILE A 6 14.73 -0.24 -5.99
C ILE A 6 13.38 0.34 -6.44
N LEU A 7 12.28 -0.06 -5.81
CA LEU A 7 10.94 0.42 -6.14
C LEU A 7 10.81 1.92 -5.89
N ILE A 8 11.38 2.45 -4.80
CA ILE A 8 11.43 3.89 -4.50
C ILE A 8 12.16 4.64 -5.62
N ILE A 9 13.36 4.18 -6.00
CA ILE A 9 14.15 4.84 -7.06
C ILE A 9 13.37 4.88 -8.37
N ILE A 10 12.79 3.75 -8.80
CA ILE A 10 11.98 3.68 -10.02
C ILE A 10 10.79 4.63 -9.92
N THR A 11 10.07 4.63 -8.80
CA THR A 11 8.88 5.47 -8.60
C THR A 11 9.24 6.96 -8.64
N VAL A 12 10.34 7.35 -7.99
CA VAL A 12 10.82 8.74 -8.02
C VAL A 12 11.17 9.17 -9.45
N LEU A 13 11.96 8.36 -10.17
CA LEU A 13 12.37 8.70 -11.54
C LEU A 13 11.18 8.81 -12.49
N VAL A 14 10.21 7.87 -12.41
CA VAL A 14 9.00 7.89 -13.26
C VAL A 14 8.10 9.07 -12.89
N SER A 15 7.91 9.37 -11.60
CA SER A 15 7.13 10.52 -11.15
C SER A 15 7.74 11.86 -11.60
N LEU A 16 9.07 12.02 -11.47
CA LEU A 16 9.76 13.21 -11.96
C LEU A 16 9.62 13.37 -13.48
N GLY A 17 9.68 12.27 -14.24
CA GLY A 17 9.39 12.27 -15.67
C GLY A 17 7.95 12.70 -15.97
N ALA A 18 6.98 12.22 -15.20
CA ALA A 18 5.57 12.55 -15.36
C ALA A 18 5.25 14.02 -15.00
N PHE A 19 5.94 14.60 -13.99
CA PHE A 19 5.78 16.04 -13.67
C PHE A 19 6.20 16.95 -14.83
N ASN A 20 7.14 16.52 -15.66
CA ASN A 20 7.65 17.27 -16.78
C ASN A 20 6.99 16.90 -18.13
N SER A 21 6.08 15.90 -18.16
CA SER A 21 5.47 15.40 -19.40
C SER A 21 4.01 15.00 -19.20
N SER A 22 3.11 15.82 -19.69
CA SER A 22 1.68 15.48 -19.70
C SER A 22 1.39 14.18 -20.47
N LYS A 23 2.21 13.83 -21.45
CA LYS A 23 2.08 12.56 -22.19
C LYS A 23 2.35 11.38 -21.24
N ILE A 24 3.48 11.38 -20.51
CA ILE A 24 3.81 10.32 -19.55
C ILE A 24 2.71 10.21 -18.48
N MET A 25 2.27 11.35 -17.93
CA MET A 25 1.18 11.40 -16.96
C MET A 25 -0.09 10.73 -17.51
N ASN A 26 -0.55 11.11 -18.70
CA ASN A 26 -1.78 10.59 -19.31
C ASN A 26 -1.66 9.12 -19.73
N ASP A 27 -0.49 8.66 -20.15
CA ASP A 27 -0.26 7.28 -20.57
C ASP A 27 -0.24 6.33 -19.38
N LEU A 28 0.22 6.78 -18.19
CA LEU A 28 0.41 5.94 -17.02
C LEU A 28 -0.70 6.04 -15.98
N ILE A 29 -1.50 7.13 -15.95
CA ILE A 29 -2.56 7.35 -14.97
C ILE A 29 -3.65 6.26 -15.06
N PHE A 30 -4.19 5.85 -13.92
CA PHE A 30 -5.32 4.95 -13.86
C PHE A 30 -6.58 5.65 -14.39
N TYR A 31 -7.03 5.21 -15.53
CA TYR A 31 -8.23 5.67 -16.23
C TYR A 31 -9.14 4.47 -16.52
N PRO A 32 -10.14 4.21 -15.67
CA PRO A 32 -10.99 3.02 -15.77
C PRO A 32 -11.63 2.78 -17.15
N PRO A 33 -12.17 3.79 -17.87
CA PRO A 33 -12.71 3.57 -19.22
C PRO A 33 -11.67 3.05 -20.23
N ALA A 34 -10.41 3.51 -20.16
CA ALA A 34 -9.38 2.99 -21.06
C ALA A 34 -9.02 1.53 -20.74
N VAL A 35 -9.22 1.08 -19.51
CA VAL A 35 -9.06 -0.34 -19.14
C VAL A 35 -10.19 -1.17 -19.76
N SER A 36 -11.46 -0.73 -19.64
CA SER A 36 -12.61 -1.47 -20.17
C SER A 36 -12.71 -1.45 -21.67
N ASP A 37 -12.51 -0.28 -22.30
CA ASP A 37 -12.80 -0.07 -23.72
C ASP A 37 -11.59 -0.40 -24.61
N ASN A 38 -10.35 -0.21 -24.08
CA ASN A 38 -9.10 -0.33 -24.85
C ASN A 38 -8.15 -1.39 -24.31
N ASN A 39 -8.57 -2.23 -23.32
CA ASN A 39 -7.77 -3.28 -22.70
C ASN A 39 -6.44 -2.80 -22.09
N GLN A 40 -6.38 -1.54 -21.60
CA GLN A 40 -5.16 -0.96 -21.03
C GLN A 40 -4.95 -1.38 -19.57
N TYR A 41 -4.92 -2.70 -19.31
CA TYR A 41 -4.76 -3.28 -17.97
C TYR A 41 -3.44 -2.90 -17.28
N TYR A 42 -2.40 -2.53 -18.04
CA TYR A 42 -1.14 -2.04 -17.49
C TYR A 42 -1.32 -0.84 -16.55
N ARG A 43 -2.39 -0.06 -16.70
CA ARG A 43 -2.71 1.10 -15.87
C ARG A 43 -2.95 0.77 -14.39
N PHE A 44 -3.32 -0.46 -14.07
CA PHE A 44 -3.38 -0.92 -12.68
C PHE A 44 -2.02 -0.89 -11.98
N ILE A 45 -0.94 -1.10 -12.73
CA ILE A 45 0.42 -1.11 -12.22
C ILE A 45 1.09 0.24 -12.40
N THR A 46 1.01 0.81 -13.61
CA THR A 46 1.79 2.01 -13.95
C THR A 46 1.37 3.24 -13.18
N CYS A 47 0.10 3.36 -12.81
CA CYS A 47 -0.38 4.48 -12.01
C CYS A 47 0.27 4.53 -10.60
N GLY A 48 0.76 3.41 -10.08
CA GLY A 48 1.48 3.36 -8.82
C GLY A 48 2.89 3.94 -8.86
N PHE A 49 3.42 4.23 -10.07
CA PHE A 49 4.74 4.83 -10.25
C PHE A 49 4.71 6.33 -10.58
N ILE A 50 3.52 6.94 -10.62
CA ILE A 50 3.34 8.38 -10.83
C ILE A 50 2.56 9.01 -9.68
N HIS A 51 2.80 10.27 -9.40
CA HIS A 51 2.18 11.01 -8.31
C HIS A 51 1.64 12.37 -8.80
N ALA A 52 0.70 12.97 -8.03
CA ALA A 52 0.06 14.23 -8.40
C ALA A 52 1.02 15.42 -8.25
N ASP A 53 1.83 15.41 -7.19
CA ASP A 53 2.74 16.46 -6.81
C ASP A 53 3.92 15.92 -5.98
N TYR A 54 4.89 16.82 -5.67
CA TYR A 54 6.07 16.47 -4.88
C TYR A 54 5.74 16.05 -3.44
N GLY A 55 4.72 16.65 -2.82
CA GLY A 55 4.29 16.30 -1.48
C GLY A 55 3.72 14.91 -1.42
N HIS A 56 2.82 14.58 -2.36
CA HIS A 56 2.25 13.25 -2.51
C HIS A 56 3.34 12.18 -2.73
N LEU A 57 4.31 12.45 -3.62
CA LEU A 57 5.46 11.57 -3.84
C LEU A 57 6.28 11.38 -2.57
N PHE A 58 6.64 12.48 -1.89
CA PHE A 58 7.48 12.46 -0.68
C PHE A 58 6.84 11.62 0.43
N PHE A 59 5.56 11.87 0.76
CA PHE A 59 4.88 11.13 1.83
C PHE A 59 4.71 9.65 1.52
N ASN A 60 4.44 9.30 0.27
CA ASN A 60 4.39 7.89 -0.12
C ASN A 60 5.76 7.22 0.01
N MET A 61 6.82 7.86 -0.50
CA MET A 61 8.16 7.25 -0.51
C MET A 61 8.77 7.17 0.89
N ILE A 62 8.56 8.15 1.76
CA ILE A 62 9.06 8.08 3.13
C ILE A 62 8.34 6.99 3.94
N SER A 63 7.02 6.90 3.81
CA SER A 63 6.24 5.83 4.44
C SER A 63 6.66 4.45 3.91
N PHE A 64 6.81 4.34 2.59
CA PHE A 64 7.26 3.11 1.95
C PHE A 64 8.69 2.73 2.34
N TYR A 65 9.58 3.70 2.53
CA TYR A 65 10.95 3.43 2.97
C TYR A 65 10.95 2.76 4.36
N PHE A 66 10.31 3.35 5.35
CA PHE A 66 10.34 2.82 6.72
C PHE A 66 9.60 1.48 6.84
N PHE A 67 8.35 1.44 6.39
CA PHE A 67 7.56 0.21 6.49
C PHE A 67 8.04 -0.87 5.52
N GLY A 68 8.44 -0.50 4.32
CA GLY A 68 8.93 -1.43 3.32
C GLY A 68 10.20 -2.15 3.74
N GLN A 69 11.19 -1.42 4.28
CA GLN A 69 12.41 -2.02 4.82
C GLN A 69 12.10 -3.00 5.95
N PHE A 70 11.22 -2.63 6.87
CA PHE A 70 10.81 -3.49 7.97
C PHE A 70 10.14 -4.77 7.47
N VAL A 71 9.15 -4.63 6.59
CA VAL A 71 8.38 -5.77 6.06
C VAL A 71 9.23 -6.65 5.15
N GLU A 72 10.08 -6.08 4.29
CA GLU A 72 11.02 -6.82 3.44
C GLU A 72 11.94 -7.71 4.29
N ASN A 73 12.56 -7.14 5.33
CA ASN A 73 13.43 -7.88 6.24
C ASN A 73 12.65 -9.00 6.98
N ALA A 74 11.45 -8.70 7.47
CA ALA A 74 10.61 -9.69 8.12
C ALA A 74 10.24 -10.85 7.18
N PHE A 75 9.93 -10.56 5.91
CA PHE A 75 9.66 -11.58 4.90
C PHE A 75 10.88 -12.46 4.64
N GLU A 76 12.10 -11.87 4.57
CA GLU A 76 13.34 -12.65 4.43
C GLU A 76 13.56 -13.56 5.64
N VAL A 77 13.34 -13.08 6.84
CA VAL A 77 13.49 -13.90 8.08
C VAL A 77 12.46 -15.03 8.10
N ILE A 78 11.19 -14.75 7.81
CA ILE A 78 10.10 -15.73 7.90
C ILE A 78 10.18 -16.75 6.75
N PHE A 79 10.33 -16.28 5.51
CA PHE A 79 10.19 -17.11 4.31
C PHE A 79 11.52 -17.56 3.71
N GLY A 80 12.66 -17.05 4.22
CA GLY A 80 14.00 -17.38 3.72
C GLY A 80 14.19 -16.92 2.27
N ILE A 81 14.70 -17.82 1.41
CA ILE A 81 15.02 -17.53 -0.01
C ILE A 81 13.81 -16.97 -0.77
N ALA A 82 12.59 -17.39 -0.43
CA ALA A 82 11.36 -16.90 -1.07
C ALA A 82 10.92 -15.51 -0.56
N GLY A 83 11.48 -15.00 0.54
CA GLY A 83 11.02 -13.80 1.22
C GLY A 83 10.98 -12.56 0.31
N LYS A 84 12.07 -12.28 -0.40
CA LYS A 84 12.11 -11.15 -1.34
C LYS A 84 11.10 -11.24 -2.45
N LEU A 85 10.93 -12.44 -3.03
CA LEU A 85 9.96 -12.65 -4.09
C LEU A 85 8.52 -12.45 -3.57
N LEU A 86 8.20 -13.01 -2.41
CA LEU A 86 6.88 -12.86 -1.80
C LEU A 86 6.59 -11.39 -1.43
N TYR A 87 7.57 -10.66 -0.93
CA TYR A 87 7.43 -9.22 -0.67
C TYR A 87 7.17 -8.43 -1.97
N LEU A 88 7.94 -8.68 -3.03
CA LEU A 88 7.72 -8.05 -4.33
C LEU A 88 6.34 -8.39 -4.90
N LEU A 89 5.94 -9.66 -4.83
CA LEU A 89 4.61 -10.10 -5.27
C LEU A 89 3.50 -9.42 -4.48
N MET A 90 3.64 -9.32 -3.15
CA MET A 90 2.68 -8.59 -2.31
C MET A 90 2.51 -7.15 -2.79
N TYR A 91 3.61 -6.41 -3.01
CA TYR A 91 3.56 -5.02 -3.46
C TYR A 91 2.91 -4.88 -4.84
N MET A 92 3.36 -5.68 -5.83
CA MET A 92 2.85 -5.61 -7.21
C MET A 92 1.38 -6.02 -7.31
N LEU A 93 0.97 -7.07 -6.60
CA LEU A 93 -0.43 -7.49 -6.57
C LEU A 93 -1.32 -6.51 -5.79
N ALA A 94 -0.76 -5.83 -4.77
CA ALA A 94 -1.48 -4.80 -4.03
C ALA A 94 -1.83 -3.59 -4.91
N LEU A 95 -0.97 -3.20 -5.87
CA LEU A 95 -1.30 -2.16 -6.85
C LEU A 95 -2.59 -2.51 -7.62
N ILE A 96 -2.75 -3.77 -8.00
CA ILE A 96 -3.92 -4.24 -8.72
C ILE A 96 -5.13 -4.38 -7.77
N ALA A 97 -4.96 -5.13 -6.69
CA ALA A 97 -6.05 -5.48 -5.77
C ALA A 97 -6.69 -4.25 -5.13
N SER A 98 -5.89 -3.25 -4.75
CA SER A 98 -6.38 -1.99 -4.16
C SER A 98 -7.28 -1.19 -5.10
N LEU A 99 -7.05 -1.30 -6.41
CA LEU A 99 -7.80 -0.54 -7.43
C LEU A 99 -9.01 -1.30 -8.00
N LEU A 100 -9.17 -2.60 -7.73
CA LEU A 100 -10.28 -3.36 -8.29
C LEU A 100 -11.66 -2.79 -7.92
N PRO A 101 -11.96 -2.44 -6.65
CA PRO A 101 -13.25 -1.85 -6.31
C PRO A 101 -13.45 -0.48 -6.95
N THR A 102 -12.41 0.35 -7.00
CA THR A 102 -12.42 1.64 -7.70
C THR A 102 -12.71 1.47 -9.19
N TYR A 103 -12.11 0.45 -9.83
CA TYR A 103 -12.39 0.11 -11.22
C TYR A 103 -13.86 -0.25 -11.45
N LEU A 104 -14.39 -1.18 -10.64
CA LEU A 104 -15.77 -1.63 -10.78
C LEU A 104 -16.77 -0.49 -10.62
N LYS A 105 -16.51 0.43 -9.70
CA LYS A 105 -17.34 1.63 -9.46
C LYS A 105 -17.25 2.65 -10.61
N ASN A 106 -16.08 2.81 -11.23
CA ASN A 106 -15.81 3.92 -12.15
C ASN A 106 -15.53 3.50 -13.60
N LYS A 107 -15.73 2.24 -14.00
CA LYS A 107 -15.41 1.73 -15.34
C LYS A 107 -16.08 2.51 -16.49
N ASN A 108 -17.22 3.15 -16.23
CA ASN A 108 -17.96 3.95 -17.19
C ASN A 108 -17.85 5.47 -16.92
N ASN A 109 -17.06 5.89 -15.93
CA ASN A 109 -16.93 7.30 -15.54
C ASN A 109 -15.78 7.96 -16.30
N GLN A 110 -16.10 8.73 -17.35
CA GLN A 110 -15.14 9.41 -18.23
C GLN A 110 -14.30 10.50 -17.51
N TYR A 111 -14.72 10.94 -16.33
CA TYR A 111 -14.04 12.01 -15.58
C TYR A 111 -13.13 11.47 -14.49
N TYR A 112 -13.25 10.17 -14.14
CA TYR A 112 -12.47 9.60 -13.05
C TYR A 112 -11.03 9.32 -13.46
N ARG A 113 -10.10 9.75 -12.63
CA ARG A 113 -8.65 9.49 -12.73
C ARG A 113 -8.10 9.20 -11.33
N SER A 114 -7.12 8.32 -11.25
CA SER A 114 -6.42 8.02 -9.98
C SER A 114 -4.96 7.70 -10.25
N LEU A 115 -4.09 8.00 -9.28
CA LEU A 115 -2.65 7.73 -9.35
C LEU A 115 -2.05 7.65 -7.94
N GLY A 116 -0.83 7.13 -7.86
CA GLY A 116 -0.06 7.02 -6.63
C GLY A 116 0.13 5.59 -6.13
N ALA A 117 1.23 5.36 -5.44
CA ALA A 117 1.60 4.09 -4.84
C ALA A 117 0.78 3.73 -3.58
N SER A 118 -0.05 4.66 -3.08
CA SER A 118 -0.61 4.63 -1.72
C SER A 118 -1.43 3.38 -1.39
N GLY A 119 -2.12 2.77 -2.36
CA GLY A 119 -2.80 1.49 -2.17
C GLY A 119 -1.84 0.35 -1.81
N ALA A 120 -0.73 0.21 -2.55
CA ALA A 120 0.31 -0.78 -2.25
C ALA A 120 1.11 -0.41 -0.99
N VAL A 121 1.37 0.87 -0.76
CA VAL A 121 2.01 1.35 0.49
C VAL A 121 1.13 1.02 1.69
N SER A 122 -0.20 1.16 1.59
CA SER A 122 -1.14 0.74 2.64
C SER A 122 -1.06 -0.76 2.89
N ALA A 123 -0.93 -1.60 1.84
CA ALA A 123 -0.74 -3.04 2.01
C ALA A 123 0.54 -3.35 2.81
N VAL A 124 1.64 -2.67 2.52
CA VAL A 124 2.91 -2.84 3.24
C VAL A 124 2.78 -2.38 4.69
N ILE A 125 2.17 -1.21 4.95
CA ILE A 125 1.94 -0.70 6.31
C ILE A 125 1.13 -1.69 7.13
N PHE A 126 0.03 -2.21 6.58
CA PHE A 126 -0.85 -3.13 7.32
C PHE A 126 -0.29 -4.54 7.48
N ALA A 127 0.53 -5.01 6.53
CA ALA A 127 1.35 -6.20 6.75
C ALA A 127 2.36 -5.97 7.89
N GLY A 128 2.97 -4.78 7.97
CA GLY A 128 3.86 -4.38 9.06
C GLY A 128 3.15 -4.32 10.42
N ILE A 129 1.94 -3.78 10.48
CA ILE A 129 1.13 -3.77 11.70
C ILE A 129 0.78 -5.20 12.14
N LEU A 130 0.48 -6.09 11.20
CA LEU A 130 0.19 -7.49 11.52
C LEU A 130 1.43 -8.24 12.04
N LEU A 131 2.63 -7.90 11.52
CA LEU A 131 3.91 -8.45 11.97
C LEU A 131 4.31 -7.95 13.36
N ASP A 132 4.11 -6.66 13.63
CA ASP A 132 4.45 -6.06 14.93
C ASP A 132 3.41 -5.01 15.35
N PRO A 133 2.29 -5.46 15.95
CA PRO A 133 1.18 -4.58 16.32
C PRO A 133 1.53 -3.60 17.45
N ALA A 134 2.50 -3.91 18.30
CA ALA A 134 2.91 -3.06 19.40
C ALA A 134 3.89 -1.96 18.96
N ASN A 135 4.49 -2.08 17.77
CA ASN A 135 5.40 -1.07 17.24
C ASN A 135 4.70 0.27 17.10
N LYS A 136 5.35 1.32 17.59
CA LYS A 136 4.80 2.68 17.61
C LYS A 136 4.97 3.36 16.25
N ILE A 137 3.86 3.80 15.68
CA ILE A 137 3.81 4.60 14.46
C ILE A 137 3.80 6.08 14.84
N TYR A 138 4.78 6.82 14.34
CA TYR A 138 4.92 8.25 14.58
C TYR A 138 4.38 9.03 13.37
N LEU A 139 3.42 9.90 13.61
CA LEU A 139 2.89 10.81 12.60
C LEU A 139 3.59 12.17 12.76
N MET A 140 3.89 12.83 11.64
CA MET A 140 4.75 14.03 11.59
C MET A 140 4.34 15.14 12.57
N PHE A 141 3.06 15.28 12.87
CA PHE A 141 2.54 16.36 13.75
C PHE A 141 2.06 15.85 15.11
N ILE A 142 2.27 14.55 15.42
CA ILE A 142 1.88 13.94 16.69
C ILE A 142 3.16 13.57 17.45
N PRO A 143 3.42 14.21 18.63
CA PRO A 143 4.69 14.06 19.35
C PRO A 143 4.83 12.72 20.09
N PHE A 144 3.86 11.83 19.99
CA PHE A 144 3.89 10.49 20.59
C PHE A 144 3.58 9.40 19.57
N GLY A 145 4.17 8.24 19.77
CA GLY A 145 3.95 7.09 18.88
C GLY A 145 2.65 6.37 19.26
N ILE A 146 1.87 6.02 18.25
CA ILE A 146 0.61 5.28 18.37
C ILE A 146 0.90 3.81 18.08
N PRO A 147 0.57 2.85 18.97
CA PRO A 147 0.73 1.42 18.68
C PRO A 147 -0.03 1.02 17.41
N GLY A 148 0.58 0.15 16.59
CA GLY A 148 0.01 -0.25 15.31
C GLY A 148 -1.40 -0.83 15.41
N PHE A 149 -1.68 -1.63 16.47
CA PHE A 149 -3.01 -2.21 16.70
C PHE A 149 -4.10 -1.16 17.01
N VAL A 150 -3.72 0.06 17.42
CA VAL A 150 -4.64 1.22 17.59
C VAL A 150 -4.70 2.03 16.31
N PHE A 151 -3.53 2.30 15.71
CA PHE A 151 -3.43 3.08 14.49
C PHE A 151 -4.19 2.45 13.32
N GLY A 152 -4.04 1.13 13.11
CA GLY A 152 -4.66 0.43 11.99
C GLY A 152 -6.18 0.60 11.92
N PRO A 153 -6.94 0.21 12.96
CA PRO A 153 -8.39 0.42 12.99
C PRO A 153 -8.79 1.89 12.85
N ALA A 154 -8.11 2.81 13.52
CA ALA A 154 -8.39 4.24 13.43
C ALA A 154 -8.20 4.76 11.99
N TYR A 155 -7.10 4.37 11.33
CA TYR A 155 -6.83 4.72 9.93
C TYR A 155 -7.93 4.21 8.99
N LEU A 156 -8.37 2.96 9.13
CA LEU A 156 -9.43 2.39 8.30
C LEU A 156 -10.77 3.10 8.50
N LEU A 157 -11.13 3.41 9.74
CA LEU A 157 -12.36 4.13 10.06
C LEU A 157 -12.36 5.55 9.47
N ILE A 158 -11.25 6.28 9.62
CA ILE A 158 -11.10 7.63 9.05
C ILE A 158 -11.14 7.55 7.51
N SER A 159 -10.42 6.59 6.91
CA SER A 159 -10.43 6.40 5.46
C SER A 159 -11.82 6.08 4.92
N ALA A 160 -12.59 5.22 5.61
CA ALA A 160 -13.96 4.90 5.22
C ALA A 160 -14.90 6.12 5.35
N TRP A 161 -14.73 6.92 6.39
CA TRP A 161 -15.51 8.16 6.58
C TRP A 161 -15.20 9.17 5.47
N LEU A 162 -13.91 9.36 5.11
CA LEU A 162 -13.50 10.26 4.03
C LEU A 162 -13.96 9.77 2.64
N ASP A 163 -13.90 8.46 2.39
CA ASP A 163 -14.43 7.85 1.14
C ASP A 163 -15.91 8.13 0.96
N ASN A 164 -16.69 8.00 2.04
CA ASN A 164 -18.13 8.30 2.03
C ASN A 164 -18.41 9.79 1.86
N LYS A 165 -17.58 10.66 2.43
CA LYS A 165 -17.75 12.12 2.33
C LYS A 165 -17.43 12.65 0.94
N GLY A 166 -16.47 12.04 0.24
CA GLY A 166 -16.06 12.43 -1.13
C GLY A 166 -15.60 13.88 -1.25
N SER A 167 -14.98 14.43 -0.20
CA SER A 167 -14.64 15.86 -0.12
C SER A 167 -13.23 16.20 -0.64
N ASP A 168 -12.45 15.22 -1.00
CA ASP A 168 -11.10 15.37 -1.51
C ASP A 168 -10.85 14.51 -2.75
N ASN A 169 -9.68 14.66 -3.35
CA ASN A 169 -9.26 13.91 -4.54
C ASN A 169 -8.45 12.65 -4.20
N ILE A 170 -8.53 12.16 -2.95
CA ILE A 170 -7.81 10.97 -2.52
C ILE A 170 -8.67 9.73 -2.72
N ASN A 171 -8.09 8.68 -3.29
CA ASN A 171 -8.75 7.38 -3.44
C ASN A 171 -8.67 6.58 -2.13
N HIS A 172 -9.49 6.95 -1.15
CA HIS A 172 -9.55 6.26 0.15
C HIS A 172 -9.96 4.80 0.02
N SER A 173 -10.81 4.46 -0.95
CA SER A 173 -11.16 3.08 -1.26
C SER A 173 -9.90 2.24 -1.56
N ALA A 174 -8.96 2.75 -2.37
CA ALA A 174 -7.71 2.04 -2.66
C ALA A 174 -6.85 1.84 -1.40
N HIS A 175 -6.84 2.78 -0.46
CA HIS A 175 -6.12 2.62 0.80
C HIS A 175 -6.71 1.48 1.65
N ILE A 176 -8.03 1.43 1.78
CA ILE A 176 -8.74 0.41 2.55
C ILE A 176 -8.51 -0.98 1.95
N TRP A 177 -8.71 -1.13 0.63
CA TRP A 177 -8.54 -2.41 -0.04
C TRP A 177 -7.09 -2.85 -0.12
N GLY A 178 -6.15 -1.90 -0.22
CA GLY A 178 -4.72 -2.16 -0.07
C GLY A 178 -4.38 -2.72 1.30
N ALA A 179 -4.88 -2.09 2.37
CA ALA A 179 -4.69 -2.55 3.74
C ALA A 179 -5.21 -3.99 3.96
N PHE A 180 -6.44 -4.27 3.53
CA PHE A 180 -7.01 -5.62 3.62
C PHE A 180 -6.22 -6.64 2.79
N PHE A 181 -5.75 -6.25 1.59
CA PHE A 181 -4.94 -7.13 0.78
C PHE A 181 -3.60 -7.48 1.45
N GLY A 182 -2.90 -6.51 2.04
CA GLY A 182 -1.63 -6.74 2.74
C GLY A 182 -1.77 -7.70 3.93
N ILE A 183 -2.84 -7.52 4.74
CA ILE A 183 -3.19 -8.43 5.84
C ILE A 183 -3.46 -9.84 5.28
N ALA A 184 -4.34 -9.96 4.30
CA ALA A 184 -4.73 -11.25 3.72
C ALA A 184 -3.53 -11.96 3.09
N PHE A 185 -2.68 -11.22 2.35
CA PHE A 185 -1.49 -11.79 1.71
C PHE A 185 -0.55 -12.42 2.74
N LEU A 186 -0.22 -11.70 3.82
CA LEU A 186 0.67 -12.22 4.85
C LEU A 186 0.08 -13.45 5.58
N ILE A 187 -1.23 -13.43 5.89
CA ILE A 187 -1.91 -14.57 6.49
C ILE A 187 -1.83 -15.79 5.57
N VAL A 188 -2.18 -15.63 4.29
CA VAL A 188 -2.16 -16.72 3.30
C VAL A 188 -0.75 -17.24 3.07
N ALA A 189 0.23 -16.35 2.87
CA ALA A 189 1.64 -16.74 2.67
C ALA A 189 2.20 -17.49 3.89
N GLY A 190 1.92 -17.02 5.09
CA GLY A 190 2.32 -17.68 6.34
C GLY A 190 1.71 -19.07 6.48
N TYR A 191 0.40 -19.18 6.26
CA TYR A 191 -0.34 -20.44 6.35
C TYR A 191 0.11 -21.47 5.29
N VAL A 192 0.16 -21.06 4.03
CA VAL A 192 0.52 -21.97 2.90
C VAL A 192 1.96 -22.45 3.03
N SER A 193 2.88 -21.61 3.50
CA SER A 193 4.26 -22.02 3.72
C SER A 193 4.46 -22.86 4.99
N GLY A 194 3.50 -22.86 5.90
CA GLY A 194 3.62 -23.47 7.23
C GLY A 194 4.67 -22.80 8.14
N LYS A 195 5.13 -21.60 7.79
CA LYS A 195 6.26 -20.94 8.47
C LYS A 195 5.85 -19.84 9.44
N TYR A 196 4.63 -19.32 9.35
CA TYR A 196 4.22 -18.17 10.15
C TYR A 196 2.72 -18.15 10.43
N ASN A 197 2.37 -18.16 11.71
CA ASN A 197 0.99 -17.98 12.17
C ASN A 197 0.72 -16.50 12.44
N ALA A 198 0.43 -15.73 11.40
CA ALA A 198 0.29 -14.28 11.50
C ALA A 198 -0.75 -13.82 12.53
N ILE A 199 -1.89 -14.52 12.63
CA ILE A 199 -2.95 -14.18 13.58
C ILE A 199 -2.53 -14.53 15.02
N GLY A 200 -1.94 -15.71 15.24
CA GLY A 200 -1.47 -16.14 16.56
C GLY A 200 -0.41 -15.19 17.11
N GLU A 201 0.61 -14.88 16.31
CA GLU A 201 1.68 -13.95 16.66
C GLU A 201 1.15 -12.53 16.97
N PHE A 202 0.21 -12.03 16.16
CA PHE A 202 -0.44 -10.74 16.41
C PHE A 202 -1.13 -10.73 17.78
N MET A 203 -1.95 -11.72 18.06
CA MET A 203 -2.69 -11.81 19.34
C MET A 203 -1.77 -11.93 20.55
N GLU A 204 -0.69 -12.70 20.42
CA GLU A 204 0.31 -12.85 21.49
C GLU A 204 1.01 -11.53 21.78
N LYS A 205 1.48 -10.80 20.76
CA LYS A 205 2.15 -9.52 20.92
C LYS A 205 1.23 -8.45 21.51
N VAL A 206 -0.04 -8.41 21.09
CA VAL A 206 -1.04 -7.50 21.68
C VAL A 206 -1.28 -7.85 23.16
N ARG A 207 -1.43 -9.15 23.50
CA ARG A 207 -1.58 -9.57 24.91
C ARG A 207 -0.36 -9.19 25.74
N PHE A 208 0.84 -9.42 25.23
CA PHE A 208 2.07 -9.05 25.92
C PHE A 208 2.15 -7.55 26.20
N TYR A 209 1.75 -6.72 25.24
CA TYR A 209 1.72 -5.25 25.40
C TYR A 209 0.85 -4.78 26.59
N PHE A 210 -0.27 -5.45 26.85
CA PHE A 210 -1.16 -5.08 27.98
C PHE A 210 -0.72 -5.68 29.32
N ASN A 211 0.19 -6.64 29.32
CA ASN A 211 0.69 -7.30 30.52
C ASN A 211 2.09 -6.80 30.94
N SER A 212 2.72 -5.94 30.14
CA SER A 212 4.01 -5.30 30.41
C SER A 212 3.84 -3.90 31.00
#